data_09d561da925301cc4bdecc18cb0a283c
#
_entry.id   09d561da925301cc4bdecc18cb0a283c
#
_cell.length_a   1.000
_cell.length_b   1.000
_cell.length_c   1.000
_cell.angle_alpha   90.00
_cell.angle_beta   90.00
_cell.angle_gamma   90.00
#
_symmetry.space_group_name_H-M   'P 1'
#
loop_
_entity.id
_entity.type
_entity.pdbx_description
1 polymer ?
#
loop_
_entity_poly.entity_id
_entity_poly.type
_entity_poly.pdbx_seq_one_letter_code
_entity_poly.pdbx_strand_id
1 'polypeptide(L)'
;DLAGQAWEVLAARRDGDGRTAAADRAATHRARAQAWAEATDVAGSGLDPRRASYALPAGLLSGDAAAAAVDLADLETRLADAYAALVARAVAGTRAPLLVASADAARAAAAL
;
A
#
# COMPACT_ATOMS: atom_id res chain seq x y z
N ASP A 1 -1.12 2.61 4.90
CA ASP A 1 -1.25 3.92 4.30
C ASP A 1 0.08 4.46 3.73
N LEU A 2 1.24 4.03 4.27
CA LEU A 2 2.57 4.34 3.72
C LEU A 2 2.68 3.99 2.22
N ALA A 3 2.21 2.81 1.80
CA ALA A 3 2.21 2.41 0.39
C ALA A 3 1.39 3.38 -0.47
N GLY A 4 0.23 3.86 0.01
CA GLY A 4 -0.56 4.86 -0.70
C GLY A 4 0.24 6.15 -0.96
N GLN A 5 0.95 6.67 0.06
CA GLN A 5 1.81 7.84 -0.11
C GLN A 5 2.98 7.58 -1.06
N ALA A 6 3.60 6.40 -0.99
CA ALA A 6 4.70 6.04 -1.90
C ALA A 6 4.25 6.04 -3.37
N TRP A 7 3.08 5.47 -3.66
CA TRP A 7 2.49 5.48 -5.00
C TRP A 7 2.06 6.88 -5.47
N GLU A 8 1.60 7.76 -4.57
CA GLU A 8 1.34 9.17 -4.90
C GLU A 8 2.60 9.92 -5.34
N VAL A 9 3.71 9.69 -4.64
CA VAL A 9 5.01 10.27 -5.03
C VAL A 9 5.45 9.77 -6.40
N LEU A 10 5.25 8.48 -6.70
CA LEU A 10 5.51 7.94 -8.03
C LEU A 10 4.59 8.57 -9.08
N ALA A 11 3.29 8.67 -8.82
CA ALA A 11 2.32 9.28 -9.73
C ALA A 11 2.69 10.73 -10.08
N ALA A 12 3.16 11.50 -9.09
CA ALA A 12 3.60 12.89 -9.30
C ALA A 12 4.82 13.03 -10.23
N ARG A 13 5.56 11.93 -10.45
CA ARG A 13 6.79 11.88 -11.28
C ARG A 13 6.60 11.16 -12.61
N ARG A 14 5.41 10.69 -12.89
CA ARG A 14 5.05 9.98 -14.12
C ARG A 14 4.10 10.80 -14.96
N ASP A 15 4.00 10.46 -16.23
CA ASP A 15 3.06 11.06 -17.19
C ASP A 15 2.17 9.99 -17.81
N GLY A 16 1.09 10.43 -18.48
CA GLY A 16 0.18 9.57 -19.23
C GLY A 16 -0.36 8.39 -18.40
N ASP A 17 -0.40 7.22 -19.01
CA ASP A 17 -0.93 6.00 -18.42
C ASP A 17 -0.17 5.57 -17.15
N GLY A 18 1.14 5.83 -17.09
CA GLY A 18 1.96 5.54 -15.92
C GLY A 18 1.56 6.34 -14.69
N ARG A 19 1.18 7.62 -14.87
CA ARG A 19 0.63 8.46 -13.80
C ARG A 19 -0.71 7.93 -13.34
N THR A 20 -1.60 7.63 -14.28
CA THR A 20 -2.95 7.12 -13.98
C THR A 20 -2.86 5.82 -13.18
N ALA A 21 -2.08 4.85 -13.64
CA ALA A 21 -1.91 3.57 -12.96
C ALA A 21 -1.34 3.74 -11.53
N ALA A 22 -0.37 4.61 -11.34
CA ALA A 22 0.20 4.88 -10.02
C ALA A 22 -0.81 5.58 -9.08
N ALA A 23 -1.60 6.52 -9.60
CA ALA A 23 -2.65 7.19 -8.84
C ALA A 23 -3.77 6.23 -8.42
N ASP A 24 -4.21 5.35 -9.32
CA ASP A 24 -5.21 4.32 -9.03
C ASP A 24 -4.71 3.35 -7.96
N ARG A 25 -3.42 2.98 -8.01
CA ARG A 25 -2.81 2.15 -6.98
C ARG A 25 -2.77 2.85 -5.62
N ALA A 26 -2.40 4.13 -5.59
CA ALA A 26 -2.43 4.94 -4.38
C ALA A 26 -3.84 5.01 -3.77
N ALA A 27 -4.86 5.25 -4.61
CA ALA A 27 -6.26 5.28 -4.19
C ALA A 27 -6.71 3.93 -3.59
N THR A 28 -6.29 2.81 -4.20
CA THR A 28 -6.58 1.46 -3.71
C THR A 28 -6.01 1.25 -2.30
N HIS A 29 -4.75 1.65 -2.04
CA HIS A 29 -4.14 1.53 -0.71
C HIS A 29 -4.83 2.40 0.33
N ARG A 30 -5.21 3.63 -0.03
CA ARG A 30 -5.94 4.54 0.88
C ARG A 30 -7.32 4.02 1.23
N ALA A 31 -8.07 3.56 0.24
CA ALA A 31 -9.39 2.98 0.45
C ALA A 31 -9.32 1.74 1.37
N ARG A 32 -8.32 0.89 1.17
CA ARG A 32 -8.09 -0.29 2.00
C ARG A 32 -7.69 0.08 3.43
N ALA A 33 -6.81 1.06 3.61
CA ALA A 33 -6.44 1.55 4.93
C ALA A 33 -7.64 2.14 5.69
N GLN A 34 -8.50 2.89 5.00
CA GLN A 34 -9.75 3.42 5.55
C GLN A 34 -10.69 2.29 5.97
N ALA A 35 -10.93 1.32 5.09
CA ALA A 35 -11.81 0.20 5.38
C ALA A 35 -11.34 -0.63 6.60
N TRP A 36 -10.03 -0.83 6.75
CA TRP A 36 -9.48 -1.51 7.93
C TRP A 36 -9.64 -0.70 9.21
N ALA A 37 -9.42 0.62 9.16
CA ALA A 37 -9.60 1.48 10.32
C ALA A 37 -11.06 1.54 10.78
N GLU A 38 -12.00 1.54 9.84
CA GLU A 38 -13.44 1.46 10.12
C GLU A 38 -13.82 0.08 10.70
N ALA A 39 -13.35 -1.00 10.09
CA ALA A 39 -13.66 -2.36 10.53
C ALA A 39 -13.11 -2.68 11.95
N THR A 40 -12.10 -1.96 12.39
CA THR A 40 -11.50 -2.09 13.72
C THR A 40 -11.92 -0.99 14.71
N ASP A 41 -12.83 -0.12 14.29
CA ASP A 41 -13.38 1.00 15.09
C ASP A 41 -12.31 1.96 15.63
N VAL A 42 -11.23 2.17 14.84
CA VAL A 42 -10.16 3.12 15.21
C VAL A 42 -10.18 4.38 14.35
N ALA A 43 -10.96 4.40 13.27
CA ALA A 43 -10.99 5.51 12.33
C ALA A 43 -11.32 6.84 13.04
N GLY A 44 -10.43 7.83 12.90
CA GLY A 44 -10.59 9.16 13.49
C GLY A 44 -10.42 9.21 15.01
N SER A 45 -10.04 8.13 15.66
CA SER A 45 -9.76 8.08 17.10
C SER A 45 -8.27 8.34 17.37
N GLY A 46 -7.92 8.55 18.65
CA GLY A 46 -6.51 8.64 19.08
C GLY A 46 -5.72 7.32 18.90
N LEU A 47 -6.38 6.21 18.59
CA LEU A 47 -5.78 4.91 18.31
C LEU A 47 -5.59 4.66 16.80
N ASP A 48 -6.04 5.57 15.94
CA ASP A 48 -5.85 5.46 14.48
C ASP A 48 -4.35 5.53 14.15
N PRO A 49 -3.75 4.46 13.61
CA PRO A 49 -2.32 4.43 13.35
C PRO A 49 -1.93 5.21 12.07
N ARG A 50 -2.91 5.67 11.30
CA ARG A 50 -2.67 6.41 10.06
C ARG A 50 -2.14 7.81 10.37
N ARG A 51 -1.21 8.26 9.54
CA ARG A 51 -0.53 9.54 9.72
C ARG A 51 -0.75 10.45 8.51
N ALA A 52 -0.60 11.75 8.71
CA ALA A 52 -0.64 12.73 7.63
C ALA A 52 0.54 12.56 6.65
N SER A 53 1.68 12.06 7.13
CA SER A 53 2.85 11.77 6.30
C SER A 53 3.69 10.65 6.90
N TYR A 54 4.48 10.00 6.05
CA TYR A 54 5.40 8.93 6.40
C TYR A 54 6.79 9.25 5.87
N ALA A 55 7.83 8.77 6.55
CA ALA A 55 9.18 8.74 6.00
C ALA A 55 9.21 7.74 4.83
N LEU A 56 9.54 8.23 3.65
CA LEU A 56 9.63 7.41 2.45
C LEU A 56 11.05 6.87 2.25
N PRO A 57 11.21 5.68 1.64
CA PRO A 57 12.49 5.16 1.23
C PRO A 57 13.26 6.13 0.30
N ALA A 58 14.59 6.08 0.37
CA ALA A 58 15.44 7.04 -0.32
C ALA A 58 15.37 6.94 -1.85
N GLY A 59 15.19 5.74 -2.40
CA GLY A 59 15.03 5.53 -3.84
C GLY A 59 13.79 6.22 -4.41
N LEU A 60 12.69 6.21 -3.66
CA LEU A 60 11.48 6.96 -4.02
C LEU A 60 11.72 8.48 -4.08
N LEU A 61 12.68 8.99 -3.34
CA LEU A 61 12.99 10.42 -3.27
C LEU A 61 14.12 10.84 -4.23
N SER A 62 14.92 9.90 -4.72
CA SER A 62 16.13 10.14 -5.51
C SER A 62 15.88 10.69 -6.91
N GLY A 63 14.69 10.47 -7.48
CA GLY A 63 14.40 10.73 -8.90
C GLY A 63 14.83 9.61 -9.85
N ASP A 64 15.54 8.59 -9.36
CA ASP A 64 15.90 7.39 -10.12
C ASP A 64 14.71 6.42 -10.21
N ALA A 65 14.26 6.16 -11.43
CA ALA A 65 13.11 5.29 -11.67
C ALA A 65 13.35 3.83 -11.25
N ALA A 66 14.57 3.32 -11.41
CA ALA A 66 14.91 1.96 -11.02
C ALA A 66 14.97 1.83 -9.49
N ALA A 67 15.60 2.79 -8.80
CA ALA A 67 15.62 2.82 -7.35
C ALA A 67 14.20 2.95 -6.75
N ALA A 68 13.36 3.77 -7.36
CA ALA A 68 11.97 3.90 -6.94
C ALA A 68 11.16 2.61 -7.13
N ALA A 69 11.39 1.89 -8.23
CA ALA A 69 10.73 0.60 -8.48
C ALA A 69 11.15 -0.46 -7.44
N VAL A 70 12.43 -0.53 -7.10
CA VAL A 70 12.93 -1.44 -6.05
C VAL A 70 12.29 -1.14 -4.70
N ASP A 71 12.23 0.12 -4.28
CA ASP A 71 11.63 0.52 -3.02
C ASP A 71 10.13 0.22 -2.97
N LEU A 72 9.42 0.44 -4.07
CA LEU A 72 7.99 0.11 -4.16
C LEU A 72 7.75 -1.40 -4.14
N ALA A 73 8.55 -2.18 -4.87
CA ALA A 73 8.44 -3.63 -4.86
C ALA A 73 8.65 -4.20 -3.45
N ASP A 74 9.61 -3.66 -2.70
CA ASP A 74 9.87 -4.04 -1.32
C ASP A 74 8.69 -3.68 -0.40
N LEU A 75 8.12 -2.48 -0.54
CA LEU A 75 6.92 -2.06 0.22
C LEU A 75 5.71 -2.97 -0.06
N GLU A 76 5.44 -3.29 -1.32
CA GLU A 76 4.33 -4.18 -1.70
C GLU A 76 4.57 -5.62 -1.21
N THR A 77 5.80 -6.11 -1.28
CA THR A 77 6.16 -7.43 -0.76
C THR A 77 5.91 -7.51 0.75
N ARG A 78 6.39 -6.54 1.51
CA ARG A 78 6.15 -6.49 2.97
C ARG A 78 4.66 -6.39 3.30
N LEU A 79 3.90 -5.67 2.49
CA LEU A 79 2.46 -5.54 2.67
C LEU A 79 1.75 -6.87 2.38
N ALA A 80 2.15 -7.59 1.32
CA ALA A 80 1.65 -8.92 1.00
C ALA A 80 1.90 -9.91 2.17
N ASP A 81 3.12 -9.92 2.71
CA ASP A 81 3.50 -10.76 3.83
C ASP A 81 2.72 -10.42 5.10
N ALA A 82 2.51 -9.13 5.38
CA ALA A 82 1.72 -8.69 6.52
C ALA A 82 0.26 -9.16 6.43
N TYR A 83 -0.36 -9.03 5.25
CA TYR A 83 -1.71 -9.56 5.02
C TYR A 83 -1.75 -11.09 5.14
N ALA A 84 -0.79 -11.81 4.58
CA ALA A 84 -0.70 -13.26 4.70
C ALA A 84 -0.59 -13.70 6.16
N ALA A 85 0.24 -13.02 6.96
CA ALA A 85 0.38 -13.30 8.39
C ALA A 85 -0.92 -13.06 9.18
N LEU A 86 -1.71 -12.06 8.79
CA LEU A 86 -3.00 -11.77 9.40
C LEU A 86 -4.06 -12.85 9.08
N VAL A 87 -4.00 -13.50 7.91
CA VAL A 87 -4.95 -14.58 7.54
C VAL A 87 -4.94 -15.70 8.57
N ALA A 88 -3.76 -16.06 9.09
CA ALA A 88 -3.61 -17.13 10.08
C ALA A 88 -4.32 -16.81 11.41
N ARG A 89 -4.50 -15.55 11.74
CA ARG A 89 -5.11 -15.06 12.98
C ARG A 89 -6.54 -14.57 12.81
N ALA A 90 -6.99 -14.40 11.57
CA ALA A 90 -8.27 -13.80 11.24
C ALA A 90 -9.43 -14.77 11.50
N VAL A 91 -10.55 -14.22 11.96
CA VAL A 91 -11.82 -14.95 12.02
C VAL A 91 -12.31 -15.28 10.60
N ALA A 92 -13.14 -16.30 10.46
CA ALA A 92 -13.52 -16.86 9.16
C ALA A 92 -14.00 -15.80 8.14
N GLY A 93 -14.83 -14.85 8.54
CA GLY A 93 -15.39 -13.83 7.64
C GLY A 93 -14.38 -12.78 7.13
N THR A 94 -13.22 -12.62 7.77
CA THR A 94 -12.20 -11.63 7.39
C THR A 94 -11.03 -12.22 6.61
N ARG A 95 -10.95 -13.54 6.45
CA ARG A 95 -9.84 -14.20 5.74
C ARG A 95 -9.83 -13.91 4.25
N ALA A 96 -10.97 -13.95 3.59
CA ALA A 96 -11.06 -13.73 2.15
C ALA A 96 -10.56 -12.34 1.73
N PRO A 97 -10.99 -11.21 2.31
CA PRO A 97 -10.44 -9.90 1.98
C PRO A 97 -8.94 -9.76 2.27
N LEU A 98 -8.42 -10.42 3.32
CA LEU A 98 -6.97 -10.43 3.59
C LEU A 98 -6.18 -11.20 2.52
N LEU A 99 -6.69 -12.35 2.06
CA LEU A 99 -6.08 -13.11 0.96
C LEU A 99 -6.07 -12.33 -0.35
N VAL A 100 -7.18 -11.68 -0.67
CA VAL A 100 -7.27 -10.81 -1.86
C VAL A 100 -6.26 -9.67 -1.76
N ALA A 101 -6.15 -9.02 -0.60
CA ALA A 101 -5.20 -7.94 -0.39
C ALA A 101 -3.74 -8.40 -0.49
N SER A 102 -3.41 -9.57 0.08
CA SER A 102 -2.07 -10.18 -0.03
C SER A 102 -1.72 -10.50 -1.49
N ALA A 103 -2.60 -11.19 -2.21
CA ALA A 103 -2.38 -11.56 -3.61
C ALA A 103 -2.27 -10.32 -4.53
N ASP A 104 -3.03 -9.28 -4.26
CA ASP A 104 -2.99 -8.02 -4.99
C ASP A 104 -1.64 -7.30 -4.79
N ALA A 105 -1.16 -7.20 -3.54
CA ALA A 105 0.14 -6.62 -3.24
C ALA A 105 1.30 -7.43 -3.85
N ALA A 106 1.25 -8.76 -3.78
CA ALA A 106 2.26 -9.62 -4.41
C ALA A 106 2.32 -9.44 -5.94
N ARG A 107 1.17 -9.32 -6.60
CA ARG A 107 1.13 -9.03 -8.05
C ARG A 107 1.69 -7.64 -8.37
N ALA A 108 1.41 -6.65 -7.55
CA ALA A 108 1.96 -5.30 -7.74
C ALA A 108 3.48 -5.28 -7.59
N ALA A 109 4.02 -5.97 -6.59
CA ALA A 109 5.46 -6.11 -6.42
C ALA A 109 6.14 -6.76 -7.65
N ALA A 110 5.52 -7.81 -8.20
CA ALA A 110 6.05 -8.53 -9.36
C ALA A 110 5.97 -7.75 -10.69
N ALA A 111 5.18 -6.69 -10.75
CA ALA A 111 5.00 -5.86 -11.94
C ALA A 111 5.93 -4.63 -11.99
N LEU A 112 6.74 -4.40 -10.96
CA LEU A 112 7.69 -3.28 -10.83
C LEU A 112 9.08 -3.67 -11.30
#